data_0894709f964a3182235d3c1115de818c
#
_entry.id   0894709f964a3182235d3c1115de818c
#
_cell.length_a   1.000
_cell.length_b   1.000
_cell.length_c   1.000
_cell.angle_alpha   90.00
_cell.angle_beta   90.00
_cell.angle_gamma   90.00
#
_symmetry.space_group_name_H-M   'P 1'
#
loop_
_entity.id
_entity.type
_entity.pdbx_description
1 polymer ?
#
loop_
_entity_poly.entity_id
_entity_poly.type
_entity_poly.pdbx_seq_one_letter_code
_entity_poly.pdbx_strand_id
1 'polypeptide(L)'
;STGSTGKQIRALGFKCIDISKITKTKEMFSGRVKTLNHHLYSSLLYKRDNKEHKKQFLKLNIPDIDIVVVNLYPFEEYYNNNTNKNLLEMIDIGGPSLIRAASKNYKYITAIVKIEDYKKLIQNLEKNNGKTDIMFRKKMAYKVYNHTSKYDKIISKWLNEK
;
A
#
# COMPACT_ATOMS: atom_id res chain seq x y z
N SER A 1 0.30 6.04 8.94
CA SER A 1 -0.20 6.56 7.66
C SER A 1 0.63 7.74 7.18
N THR A 2 0.40 8.21 5.96
CA THR A 2 1.10 9.36 5.35
C THR A 2 0.19 10.59 5.30
N GLY A 3 0.78 11.80 5.34
CA GLY A 3 0.19 13.09 4.93
C GLY A 3 -1.29 13.31 5.28
N SER A 4 -2.10 13.57 4.26
CA SER A 4 -3.53 13.90 4.39
C SER A 4 -4.35 12.77 5.03
N THR A 5 -4.12 11.53 4.66
CA THR A 5 -4.82 10.38 5.26
C THR A 5 -4.56 10.28 6.75
N GLY A 6 -3.32 10.48 7.20
CA GLY A 6 -2.99 10.51 8.62
C GLY A 6 -3.66 11.65 9.37
N LYS A 7 -3.79 12.83 8.74
CA LYS A 7 -4.54 13.97 9.30
C LYS A 7 -6.03 13.63 9.49
N GLN A 8 -6.65 13.03 8.46
CA GLN A 8 -8.07 12.63 8.53
C GLN A 8 -8.32 11.58 9.63
N ILE A 9 -7.47 10.55 9.74
CA ILE A 9 -7.60 9.53 10.79
C ILE A 9 -7.55 10.17 12.17
N ARG A 10 -6.62 11.09 12.41
CA ARG A 10 -6.53 11.82 13.69
C ARG A 10 -7.72 12.73 13.94
N ALA A 11 -8.23 13.40 12.91
CA ALA A 11 -9.43 14.26 13.01
C ALA A 11 -10.69 13.45 13.42
N LEU A 12 -10.73 12.16 13.08
CA LEU A 12 -11.77 11.23 13.51
C LEU A 12 -11.53 10.66 14.93
N GLY A 13 -10.54 11.15 15.68
CA GLY A 13 -10.25 10.73 17.05
C GLY A 13 -9.38 9.47 17.18
N PHE A 14 -8.90 8.90 16.07
CA PHE A 14 -8.08 7.69 16.13
C PHE A 14 -6.58 8.00 16.21
N LYS A 15 -5.84 7.17 16.95
CA LYS A 15 -4.38 7.23 16.98
C LYS A 15 -3.81 6.88 15.62
N CYS A 16 -2.93 7.71 15.09
CA CYS A 16 -2.25 7.48 13.82
C CYS A 16 -0.78 7.91 13.90
N ILE A 17 0.12 6.95 13.72
CA ILE A 17 1.56 7.17 13.65
C ILE A 17 1.90 7.63 12.23
N ASP A 18 2.66 8.73 12.12
CA ASP A 18 3.18 9.17 10.83
C ASP A 18 4.25 8.18 10.33
N ILE A 19 4.23 7.91 9.03
CA ILE A 19 5.14 6.94 8.41
C ILE A 19 6.61 7.34 8.57
N SER A 20 6.91 8.63 8.64
CA SER A 20 8.27 9.14 8.86
C SER A 20 8.92 8.66 10.16
N LYS A 21 8.10 8.34 11.18
CA LYS A 21 8.59 7.74 12.43
C LYS A 21 9.09 6.30 12.24
N ILE A 22 8.53 5.58 11.27
CA ILE A 22 8.94 4.20 10.92
C ILE A 22 10.10 4.23 9.93
N THR A 23 10.00 5.06 8.90
CA THR A 23 11.03 5.19 7.87
C THR A 23 12.29 5.89 8.36
N LYS A 24 12.18 6.66 9.45
CA LYS A 24 13.24 7.53 10.00
C LYS A 24 13.79 8.54 8.99
N THR A 25 13.01 8.81 7.94
CA THR A 25 13.33 9.76 6.87
C THR A 25 12.16 10.69 6.61
N LYS A 26 12.46 11.96 6.27
CA LYS A 26 11.46 12.90 5.77
C LYS A 26 11.15 12.59 4.31
N GLU A 27 9.99 13.03 3.84
CA GLU A 27 9.68 12.99 2.42
C GLU A 27 10.65 13.88 1.63
N MET A 28 11.00 13.47 0.42
CA MET A 28 11.91 14.19 -0.47
C MET A 28 11.22 14.48 -1.80
N PHE A 29 11.75 15.49 -2.51
CA PHE A 29 11.28 15.85 -3.86
C PHE A 29 9.76 16.11 -3.90
N SER A 30 9.27 16.97 -2.97
CA SER A 30 7.84 17.31 -2.86
C SER A 30 6.92 16.10 -2.71
N GLY A 31 7.39 15.06 -2.03
CA GLY A 31 6.61 13.84 -1.75
C GLY A 31 6.74 12.72 -2.78
N ARG A 32 7.52 12.89 -3.85
CA ARG A 32 7.78 11.80 -4.83
C ARG A 32 8.50 10.61 -4.20
N VAL A 33 9.35 10.86 -3.18
CA VAL A 33 10.01 9.81 -2.39
C VAL A 33 9.53 9.92 -0.95
N LYS A 34 8.64 9.04 -0.55
CA LYS A 34 8.00 9.04 0.76
C LYS A 34 7.92 7.64 1.38
N THR A 35 7.40 6.70 0.62
CA THR A 35 7.18 5.32 1.05
C THR A 35 8.19 4.34 0.47
N LEU A 36 9.02 4.74 -0.49
CA LEU A 36 10.12 3.93 -1.03
C LEU A 36 11.28 3.93 -0.04
N ASN A 37 11.19 3.12 0.99
CA ASN A 37 12.13 3.13 2.11
C ASN A 37 12.45 1.72 2.59
N HIS A 38 13.73 1.44 2.85
CA HIS A 38 14.23 0.15 3.27
C HIS A 38 13.49 -0.43 4.48
N HIS A 39 13.23 0.35 5.54
CA HIS A 39 12.53 -0.13 6.73
C HIS A 39 11.11 -0.59 6.41
N LEU A 40 10.39 0.20 5.61
CA LEU A 40 9.02 -0.13 5.24
C LEU A 40 8.95 -1.41 4.41
N TYR A 41 9.82 -1.55 3.41
CA TYR A 41 9.87 -2.75 2.56
C TYR A 41 10.42 -3.98 3.32
N SER A 42 11.29 -3.79 4.30
CA SER A 42 11.69 -4.88 5.19
C SER A 42 10.52 -5.44 5.97
N SER A 43 9.63 -4.58 6.53
CA SER A 43 8.40 -5.03 7.20
C SER A 43 7.43 -5.76 6.27
N LEU A 44 7.43 -5.41 4.97
CA LEU A 44 6.52 -6.02 3.98
C LEU A 44 7.05 -7.32 3.36
N LEU A 45 8.36 -7.51 3.28
CA LEU A 45 8.93 -8.58 2.45
C LEU A 45 9.60 -9.70 3.22
N TYR A 46 9.91 -9.52 4.51
CA TYR A 46 10.53 -10.59 5.27
C TYR A 46 9.55 -11.78 5.46
N LYS A 47 10.10 -12.99 5.39
CA LYS A 47 9.33 -14.22 5.65
C LYS A 47 9.33 -14.50 7.15
N ARG A 48 8.15 -14.46 7.78
CA ARG A 48 7.99 -14.59 9.23
C ARG A 48 8.30 -16.00 9.77
N ASP A 49 8.28 -17.01 8.90
CA ASP A 49 8.66 -18.39 9.21
C ASP A 49 10.15 -18.69 8.97
N ASN A 50 10.90 -17.77 8.35
CA ASN A 50 12.32 -17.93 8.10
C ASN A 50 13.13 -17.34 9.28
N LYS A 51 13.96 -18.18 9.94
CA LYS A 51 14.73 -17.81 11.13
C LYS A 51 15.74 -16.69 10.84
N GLU A 52 16.41 -16.73 9.70
CA GLU A 52 17.41 -15.73 9.33
C GLU A 52 16.76 -14.37 9.01
N HIS A 53 15.66 -14.36 8.24
CA HIS A 53 14.89 -13.15 8.00
C HIS A 53 14.40 -12.52 9.31
N LYS A 54 13.93 -13.35 10.24
CA LYS A 54 13.46 -12.89 11.54
C LYS A 54 14.57 -12.25 12.36
N LYS A 55 15.77 -12.85 12.36
CA LYS A 55 16.95 -12.32 13.01
C LYS A 55 17.38 -10.97 12.42
N GLN A 56 17.37 -10.83 11.09
CA GLN A 56 17.67 -9.57 10.40
C GLN A 56 16.61 -8.51 10.70
N PHE A 57 15.33 -8.86 10.66
CA PHE A 57 14.22 -7.95 10.92
C PHE A 57 14.26 -7.37 12.34
N LEU A 58 14.51 -8.19 13.35
CA LEU A 58 14.59 -7.76 14.76
C LEU A 58 15.67 -6.69 14.98
N LYS A 59 16.78 -6.74 14.24
CA LYS A 59 17.86 -5.73 14.33
C LYS A 59 17.43 -4.35 13.84
N LEU A 60 16.39 -4.25 13.01
CA LEU A 60 15.90 -2.98 12.46
C LEU A 60 15.05 -2.20 13.46
N ASN A 61 14.55 -2.85 14.50
CA ASN A 61 13.67 -2.25 15.51
C ASN A 61 12.52 -1.43 14.89
N ILE A 62 11.77 -2.08 14.01
CA ILE A 62 10.62 -1.54 13.31
C ILE A 62 9.40 -2.46 13.50
N PRO A 63 8.17 -1.94 13.43
CA PRO A 63 6.98 -2.75 13.64
C PRO A 63 6.70 -3.70 12.47
N ASP A 64 6.04 -4.81 12.78
CA ASP A 64 5.36 -5.65 11.79
C ASP A 64 4.23 -4.89 11.11
N ILE A 65 3.97 -5.23 9.84
CA ILE A 65 2.83 -4.73 9.07
C ILE A 65 1.98 -5.93 8.66
N ASP A 66 0.75 -5.99 9.13
CA ASP A 66 -0.19 -7.08 8.84
C ASP A 66 -1.17 -6.72 7.74
N ILE A 67 -1.50 -5.44 7.60
CA ILE A 67 -2.49 -4.95 6.64
C ILE A 67 -1.95 -3.70 5.97
N VAL A 68 -2.04 -3.67 4.65
CA VAL A 68 -1.73 -2.50 3.81
C VAL A 68 -2.99 -2.09 3.08
N VAL A 69 -3.41 -0.84 3.26
CA VAL A 69 -4.57 -0.26 2.57
C VAL A 69 -4.10 0.93 1.76
N VAL A 70 -4.22 0.85 0.45
CA VAL A 70 -3.83 1.93 -0.47
C VAL A 70 -4.88 2.05 -1.58
N ASN A 71 -5.49 3.21 -1.68
CA ASN A 71 -6.26 3.61 -2.85
C ASN A 71 -5.32 4.40 -3.77
N LEU A 72 -5.08 3.88 -4.98
CA LEU A 72 -4.25 4.58 -5.96
C LEU A 72 -4.94 5.87 -6.42
N TYR A 73 -4.15 6.83 -6.88
CA TYR A 73 -4.72 8.00 -7.55
C TYR A 73 -5.54 7.56 -8.75
N PRO A 74 -6.73 8.17 -8.97
CA PRO A 74 -7.63 7.80 -10.06
C PRO A 74 -7.15 8.38 -11.41
N PHE A 75 -5.99 7.89 -11.89
CA PHE A 75 -5.34 8.35 -13.11
C PHE A 75 -6.28 8.28 -14.31
N GLU A 76 -7.07 7.20 -14.43
CA GLU A 76 -8.05 7.01 -15.50
C GLU A 76 -9.10 8.11 -15.54
N GLU A 77 -9.60 8.54 -14.38
CA GLU A 77 -10.59 9.63 -14.29
C GLU A 77 -10.00 10.96 -14.74
N TYR A 78 -8.75 11.27 -14.33
CA TYR A 78 -8.07 12.50 -14.74
C TYR A 78 -7.73 12.50 -16.23
N TYR A 79 -7.33 11.37 -16.77
CA TYR A 79 -7.04 11.19 -18.18
C TYR A 79 -8.30 11.37 -19.03
N ASN A 80 -9.42 10.70 -18.70
CA ASN A 80 -10.65 10.74 -19.46
C ASN A 80 -11.36 12.12 -19.40
N ASN A 81 -11.19 12.85 -18.29
CA ASN A 81 -11.86 14.14 -18.07
C ASN A 81 -11.07 15.34 -18.61
N ASN A 82 -9.96 15.13 -19.29
CA ASN A 82 -9.11 16.19 -19.85
C ASN A 82 -8.82 17.31 -18.82
N THR A 83 -8.59 16.95 -17.56
CA THR A 83 -8.34 17.93 -16.51
C THR A 83 -7.00 18.62 -16.79
N ASN A 84 -6.93 19.94 -16.60
CA ASN A 84 -5.69 20.74 -16.71
C ASN A 84 -4.60 20.34 -15.69
N LYS A 85 -4.70 19.18 -15.05
CA LYS A 85 -3.69 18.64 -14.15
C LYS A 85 -2.55 18.03 -14.95
N ASN A 86 -1.34 18.23 -14.46
CA ASN A 86 -0.18 17.53 -14.99
C ASN A 86 -0.34 16.02 -14.71
N LEU A 87 -0.78 15.26 -15.71
CA LEU A 87 -1.02 13.82 -15.60
C LEU A 87 0.25 13.04 -15.19
N LEU A 88 1.42 13.55 -15.55
CA LEU A 88 2.68 12.93 -15.12
C LEU A 88 2.79 12.88 -13.59
N GLU A 89 2.36 13.93 -12.89
CA GLU A 89 2.38 13.98 -11.42
C GLU A 89 1.27 13.12 -10.78
N MET A 90 0.32 12.62 -11.57
CA MET A 90 -0.72 11.70 -11.10
C MET A 90 -0.27 10.22 -11.19
N ILE A 91 0.89 9.95 -11.76
CA ILE A 91 1.47 8.60 -11.77
C ILE A 91 1.99 8.27 -10.37
N ASP A 92 1.30 7.37 -9.70
CA ASP A 92 1.70 6.89 -8.37
C ASP A 92 2.73 5.77 -8.50
N ILE A 93 3.92 5.98 -7.95
CA ILE A 93 5.00 4.97 -7.89
C ILE A 93 4.96 4.23 -6.55
N GLY A 94 4.80 4.96 -5.46
CA GLY A 94 4.89 4.40 -4.11
C GLY A 94 3.72 3.50 -3.76
N GLY A 95 2.50 3.86 -4.14
CA GLY A 95 1.30 3.06 -3.89
C GLY A 95 1.35 1.69 -4.56
N PRO A 96 1.49 1.61 -5.89
CA PRO A 96 1.62 0.33 -6.61
C PRO A 96 2.77 -0.54 -6.07
N SER A 97 3.91 0.06 -5.78
CA SER A 97 5.07 -0.66 -5.24
C SER A 97 4.77 -1.27 -3.86
N LEU A 98 4.14 -0.51 -2.95
CA LEU A 98 3.74 -0.98 -1.61
C LEU A 98 2.77 -2.15 -1.65
N ILE A 99 1.67 -2.02 -2.41
CA ILE A 99 0.65 -3.06 -2.47
C ILE A 99 1.17 -4.31 -3.18
N ARG A 100 2.07 -4.19 -4.15
CA ARG A 100 2.73 -5.34 -4.80
C ARG A 100 3.67 -6.06 -3.84
N ALA A 101 4.45 -5.34 -3.01
CA ALA A 101 5.30 -5.92 -1.99
C ALA A 101 4.47 -6.69 -0.95
N ALA A 102 3.40 -6.09 -0.42
CA ALA A 102 2.47 -6.74 0.49
C ALA A 102 1.83 -7.99 -0.14
N SER A 103 1.39 -7.92 -1.39
CA SER A 103 0.77 -9.03 -2.11
C SER A 103 1.74 -10.17 -2.42
N LYS A 104 3.00 -9.88 -2.72
CA LYS A 104 4.04 -10.90 -2.84
C LYS A 104 4.18 -11.71 -1.55
N ASN A 105 3.96 -11.06 -0.42
CA ASN A 105 4.06 -11.66 0.91
C ASN A 105 2.69 -11.99 1.53
N TYR A 106 1.68 -12.32 0.70
CA TYR A 106 0.30 -12.59 1.13
C TYR A 106 0.17 -13.72 2.17
N LYS A 107 1.18 -14.55 2.35
CA LYS A 107 1.19 -15.54 3.44
C LYS A 107 1.03 -14.89 4.81
N TYR A 108 1.47 -13.64 4.96
CA TYR A 108 1.48 -12.91 6.23
C TYR A 108 0.73 -11.59 6.20
N ILE A 109 0.58 -10.97 5.01
CA ILE A 109 0.07 -9.60 4.86
C ILE A 109 -1.18 -9.57 3.99
N THR A 110 -2.15 -8.77 4.42
CA THR A 110 -3.35 -8.44 3.63
C THR A 110 -3.13 -7.12 2.90
N ALA A 111 -3.33 -7.08 1.59
CA ALA A 111 -3.31 -5.85 0.81
C ALA A 111 -4.71 -5.51 0.29
N ILE A 112 -5.22 -4.32 0.60
CA ILE A 112 -6.53 -3.82 0.18
C ILE A 112 -6.33 -2.62 -0.75
N VAL A 113 -7.00 -2.64 -1.91
CA VAL A 113 -6.86 -1.61 -2.96
C VAL A 113 -8.17 -0.99 -3.40
N LYS A 114 -9.28 -1.44 -2.85
CA LYS A 114 -10.62 -0.95 -3.19
C LYS A 114 -11.47 -0.76 -1.93
N ILE A 115 -12.23 0.32 -1.90
CA ILE A 115 -13.14 0.66 -0.79
C ILE A 115 -14.18 -0.44 -0.57
N GLU A 116 -14.67 -1.07 -1.65
CA GLU A 116 -15.68 -2.14 -1.59
C GLU A 116 -15.19 -3.39 -0.83
N ASP A 117 -13.90 -3.53 -0.64
CA ASP A 117 -13.33 -4.65 0.12
C ASP A 117 -13.15 -4.36 1.61
N TYR A 118 -13.37 -3.13 2.08
CA TYR A 118 -13.25 -2.77 3.50
C TYR A 118 -14.23 -3.55 4.37
N LYS A 119 -15.49 -3.64 3.95
CA LYS A 119 -16.50 -4.44 4.67
C LYS A 119 -16.09 -5.91 4.76
N LYS A 120 -15.55 -6.48 3.67
CA LYS A 120 -15.07 -7.88 3.65
C LYS A 120 -13.86 -8.08 4.55
N LEU A 121 -12.97 -7.09 4.63
CA LEU A 121 -11.84 -7.11 5.56
C LEU A 121 -12.34 -7.17 7.01
N ILE A 122 -13.26 -6.28 7.38
CA ILE A 122 -13.84 -6.22 8.74
C ILE A 122 -14.47 -7.57 9.08
N GLN A 123 -15.35 -8.09 8.23
CA GLN A 123 -15.99 -9.38 8.42
C GLN A 123 -14.99 -10.54 8.59
N ASN A 124 -13.90 -10.52 7.82
CA ASN A 124 -12.86 -11.54 7.92
C ASN A 124 -12.09 -11.44 9.24
N LEU A 125 -11.79 -10.22 9.71
CA LEU A 125 -11.15 -9.98 10.99
C LEU A 125 -12.05 -10.41 12.18
N GLU A 126 -13.33 -10.07 12.14
CA GLU A 126 -14.31 -10.46 13.18
C GLU A 126 -14.41 -11.98 13.27
N LYS A 127 -14.55 -12.66 12.12
CA LYS A 127 -14.66 -14.13 12.05
C LYS A 127 -13.41 -14.86 12.57
N ASN A 128 -12.24 -14.24 12.46
CA ASN A 128 -10.95 -14.88 12.75
C ASN A 128 -10.21 -14.24 13.95
N ASN A 129 -10.93 -13.69 14.92
CA ASN A 129 -10.38 -13.11 16.15
C ASN A 129 -9.27 -12.06 15.87
N GLY A 130 -9.56 -11.10 14.99
CA GLY A 130 -8.65 -10.00 14.65
C GLY A 130 -7.55 -10.37 13.66
N LYS A 131 -7.61 -11.56 13.07
CA LYS A 131 -6.66 -12.00 12.02
C LYS A 131 -7.38 -12.17 10.68
N THR A 132 -6.62 -12.15 9.59
CA THR A 132 -7.15 -12.51 8.27
C THR A 132 -6.73 -13.95 7.93
N ASP A 133 -7.62 -14.71 7.28
CA ASP A 133 -7.27 -16.06 6.81
C ASP A 133 -6.45 -16.02 5.50
N ILE A 134 -5.76 -17.12 5.22
CA ILE A 134 -4.85 -17.23 4.07
C ILE A 134 -5.57 -17.12 2.73
N MET A 135 -6.80 -17.66 2.63
CA MET A 135 -7.57 -17.63 1.39
C MET A 135 -8.04 -16.20 1.07
N PHE A 136 -8.45 -15.46 2.10
CA PHE A 136 -8.77 -14.04 1.96
C PHE A 136 -7.55 -13.25 1.50
N ARG A 137 -6.39 -13.42 2.15
CA ARG A 137 -5.14 -12.74 1.75
C ARG A 137 -4.75 -13.04 0.29
N LYS A 138 -4.81 -14.31 -0.11
CA LYS A 138 -4.53 -14.72 -1.49
C LYS A 138 -5.49 -14.07 -2.50
N LYS A 139 -6.79 -14.02 -2.17
CA LYS A 139 -7.80 -13.34 -3.00
C LYS A 139 -7.53 -11.85 -3.12
N MET A 140 -7.14 -11.19 -2.04
CA MET A 140 -6.80 -9.77 -2.07
C MET A 140 -5.51 -9.52 -2.86
N ALA A 141 -4.50 -10.37 -2.74
CA ALA A 141 -3.28 -10.30 -3.54
C ALA A 141 -3.56 -10.41 -5.06
N TYR A 142 -4.44 -11.33 -5.46
CA TYR A 142 -4.92 -11.42 -6.86
C TYR A 142 -5.53 -10.10 -7.32
N LYS A 143 -6.41 -9.50 -6.51
CA LYS A 143 -7.03 -8.21 -6.84
C LYS A 143 -6.00 -7.08 -7.01
N VAL A 144 -4.96 -7.06 -6.19
CA VAL A 144 -3.87 -6.09 -6.30
C VAL A 144 -3.18 -6.20 -7.65
N TYR A 145 -2.74 -7.40 -8.05
CA TYR A 145 -2.05 -7.57 -9.33
C TYR A 145 -2.95 -7.24 -10.52
N ASN A 146 -4.22 -7.60 -10.47
CA ASN A 146 -5.18 -7.20 -11.49
C ASN A 146 -5.38 -5.68 -11.55
N HIS A 147 -5.42 -5.02 -10.38
CA HIS A 147 -5.58 -3.56 -10.29
C HIS A 147 -4.36 -2.81 -10.83
N THR A 148 -3.14 -3.21 -10.42
CA THR A 148 -1.90 -2.59 -10.91
C THR A 148 -1.66 -2.84 -12.38
N SER A 149 -2.01 -4.02 -12.91
CA SER A 149 -1.94 -4.30 -14.35
C SER A 149 -2.83 -3.37 -15.18
N LYS A 150 -4.08 -3.11 -14.72
CA LYS A 150 -4.97 -2.14 -15.39
C LYS A 150 -4.43 -0.72 -15.30
N TYR A 151 -3.94 -0.34 -14.14
CA TYR A 151 -3.35 0.96 -13.89
C TYR A 151 -2.18 1.24 -14.85
N ASP A 152 -1.22 0.32 -14.95
CA ASP A 152 -0.06 0.42 -15.83
C ASP A 152 -0.49 0.47 -17.33
N LYS A 153 -1.52 -0.30 -17.70
CA LYS A 153 -2.05 -0.31 -19.07
C LYS A 153 -2.61 1.05 -19.47
N ILE A 154 -3.31 1.75 -18.58
CA ILE A 154 -3.87 3.07 -18.86
C ILE A 154 -2.76 4.11 -19.00
N ILE A 155 -1.76 4.08 -18.12
CA ILE A 155 -0.58 4.96 -18.21
C ILE A 155 0.16 4.72 -19.54
N SER A 156 0.40 3.45 -19.88
CA SER A 156 1.05 3.07 -21.15
C SER A 156 0.28 3.58 -22.37
N LYS A 157 -1.06 3.51 -22.34
CA LYS A 157 -1.90 4.06 -23.39
C LYS A 157 -1.71 5.57 -23.52
N TRP A 158 -1.82 6.31 -22.41
CA TRP A 158 -1.62 7.75 -22.38
C TRP A 158 -0.24 8.18 -22.90
N LEU A 159 0.81 7.48 -22.50
CA LEU A 159 2.18 7.78 -22.98
C LEU A 159 2.38 7.53 -24.48
N ASN A 160 1.54 6.70 -25.10
CA ASN A 160 1.61 6.39 -26.54
C ASN A 160 0.73 7.32 -27.39
N GLU A 161 -0.06 8.18 -26.78
CA GLU A 161 -0.85 9.19 -27.48
C GLU A 161 0.06 10.38 -27.83
N LYS A 162 0.03 10.80 -29.12
CA LYS A 162 0.80 11.92 -29.65
C LYS A 162 0.05 13.25 -29.43
#